data_9bfa4bcd0f793cdb8e70eb12bfe39a8a
#
_entry.id   9bfa4bcd0f793cdb8e70eb12bfe39a8a
#
_cell.length_a   1.000
_cell.length_b   1.000
_cell.length_c   1.000
_cell.angle_alpha   90.00
_cell.angle_beta   90.00
_cell.angle_gamma   90.00
#
_symmetry.space_group_name_H-M   'P 1'
#
loop_
_entity.id
_entity.type
_entity.pdbx_description
1 polymer ?
#
loop_
_entity_poly.entity_id
_entity_poly.type
_entity_poly.pdbx_seq_one_letter_code
_entity_poly.pdbx_strand_id
1 'polypeptide(L)' 'MTSIPKPGDRIRLVAMQDDPDPIHPGSVGTVVRVDRHGDGREVWHQIDVAWDNGRALMLVSPPDAFEIVGAPDGTA' A
#
# COMPACT_ATOMS: atom_id res chain seq x y z
N MET A 1 14.80 4.20 1.64
CA MET A 1 14.54 2.76 1.46
C MET A 1 13.10 2.47 1.85
N THR A 2 12.38 1.80 0.97
CA THR A 2 10.97 1.52 1.21
C THR A 2 10.82 0.25 2.01
N SER A 3 10.18 0.33 3.14
CA SER A 3 9.86 -0.85 3.94
C SER A 3 8.65 -1.56 3.37
N ILE A 4 8.63 -2.87 3.52
CA ILE A 4 7.47 -3.66 3.13
C ILE A 4 6.47 -3.59 4.29
N PRO A 5 5.23 -3.17 4.03
CA PRO A 5 4.24 -3.09 5.09
C PRO A 5 3.76 -4.48 5.48
N LYS A 6 3.06 -4.55 6.57
CA LYS A 6 2.40 -5.78 7.02
C LYS A 6 0.93 -5.48 7.31
N PRO A 7 0.10 -6.53 7.35
CA PRO A 7 -1.32 -6.33 7.68
C PRO A 7 -1.49 -5.54 8.96
N GLY A 8 -2.38 -4.57 8.92
CA GLY A 8 -2.64 -3.67 10.03
C GLY A 8 -1.88 -2.36 9.98
N ASP A 9 -0.81 -2.29 9.19
CA ASP A 9 -0.07 -1.03 9.06
C ASP A 9 -0.96 0.04 8.43
N ARG A 10 -0.77 1.27 8.88
CA ARG A 10 -1.39 2.44 8.27
C ARG A 10 -0.43 3.01 7.25
N ILE A 11 -0.93 3.28 6.07
CA ILE A 11 -0.11 3.81 5.00
C ILE A 11 -0.77 5.04 4.39
N ARG A 12 0.06 5.88 3.77
CA ARG A 12 -0.39 7.04 3.01
C ARG A 12 0.12 6.91 1.59
N LEU A 13 -0.76 7.12 0.62
CA LEU A 13 -0.40 7.05 -0.77
C LEU A 13 0.42 8.27 -1.17
N VAL A 14 1.55 8.01 -1.83
CA VAL A 14 2.37 9.05 -2.43
C VAL A 14 2.01 9.22 -3.90
N ALA A 15 1.97 8.12 -4.64
CA ALA A 15 1.62 8.15 -6.06
C ALA A 15 1.13 6.79 -6.51
N MET A 16 0.09 6.78 -7.32
CA MET A 16 -0.45 5.57 -7.94
C MET A 16 -0.41 5.77 -9.45
N GLN A 17 0.16 4.80 -10.16
CA GLN A 17 0.34 4.88 -11.60
C GLN A 17 -0.51 3.85 -12.31
N ASP A 18 -0.81 4.15 -13.57
CA ASP A 18 -1.46 3.20 -14.49
C ASP A 18 -2.83 2.72 -14.03
N ASP A 19 -3.51 3.49 -13.22
CA ASP A 19 -4.86 3.15 -12.79
C ASP A 19 -5.83 4.15 -13.39
N PRO A 20 -6.91 3.68 -14.04
CA PRO A 20 -7.89 4.60 -14.64
C PRO A 20 -8.69 5.41 -13.62
N ASP A 21 -8.74 4.95 -12.39
CA ASP A 21 -9.45 5.65 -11.33
C ASP A 21 -8.65 5.57 -10.04
N PRO A 22 -7.51 6.26 -9.97
CA PRO A 22 -6.59 6.10 -8.87
C PRO A 22 -7.10 6.71 -7.57
N ILE A 23 -6.52 6.21 -6.49
CA ILE A 23 -6.67 6.84 -5.17
C ILE A 23 -5.89 8.16 -5.20
N HIS A 24 -6.43 9.19 -4.59
CA HIS A 24 -5.75 10.48 -4.55
C HIS A 24 -4.50 10.42 -3.67
N PRO A 25 -3.39 11.04 -4.11
CA PRO A 25 -2.21 11.17 -3.26
C PRO A 25 -2.56 11.81 -1.92
N GLY A 26 -1.95 11.32 -0.86
CA GLY A 26 -2.24 11.78 0.49
C GLY A 26 -3.31 10.98 1.19
N SER A 27 -4.04 10.14 0.48
CA SER A 27 -5.06 9.28 1.09
C SER A 27 -4.40 8.27 2.03
N VAL A 28 -5.08 7.96 3.10
CA VAL A 28 -4.59 7.04 4.13
C VAL A 28 -5.50 5.82 4.18
N GLY A 29 -4.91 4.69 4.45
CA GLY A 29 -5.65 3.45 4.57
C GLY A 29 -4.93 2.45 5.47
N THR A 30 -5.58 1.31 5.65
CA THR A 30 -5.04 0.22 6.46
C THR A 30 -4.72 -0.97 5.56
N VAL A 31 -3.53 -1.49 5.70
CA VAL A 31 -3.10 -2.67 4.94
C VAL A 31 -3.87 -3.89 5.44
N VAL A 32 -4.48 -4.60 4.51
CA VAL A 32 -5.25 -5.81 4.81
C VAL A 32 -4.41 -7.05 4.56
N ARG A 33 -3.66 -7.04 3.44
CA ARG A 33 -2.91 -8.22 3.03
C ARG A 33 -1.74 -7.79 2.15
N VAL A 34 -0.65 -8.53 2.24
CA VAL A 34 0.53 -8.30 1.39
C VAL A 34 0.94 -9.62 0.77
N ASP A 35 1.07 -9.65 -0.54
CA ASP A 35 1.54 -10.81 -1.28
C ASP A 35 2.80 -10.45 -2.07
N ARG A 36 3.81 -11.29 -1.97
CA ARG A 36 5.04 -11.12 -2.72
C ARG A 36 4.94 -11.90 -4.02
N HIS A 37 5.29 -11.24 -5.12
CA HIS A 37 5.25 -11.84 -6.46
C HIS A 37 6.59 -11.67 -7.15
N GLY A 38 6.78 -12.46 -8.22
CA GLY A 38 8.00 -12.40 -8.99
C GLY A 38 9.07 -13.33 -8.44
N ASP A 39 10.25 -13.24 -9.02
CA ASP A 39 11.38 -14.04 -8.59
C ASP A 39 12.65 -13.21 -8.65
N GLY A 40 13.64 -13.65 -7.92
CA GLY A 40 15.01 -13.12 -7.94
C GLY A 40 15.15 -11.64 -8.27
N ARG A 41 15.15 -11.33 -9.56
CA ARG A 41 15.44 -9.98 -10.03
C ARG A 41 14.28 -9.04 -9.97
N GLU A 42 13.08 -9.56 -10.17
CA GLU A 42 11.90 -8.73 -10.34
C GLU A 42 10.86 -9.10 -9.30
N VAL A 43 11.08 -8.62 -8.10
CA VAL A 43 10.14 -8.84 -7.00
C VAL A 43 9.27 -7.60 -6.86
N TRP A 44 7.97 -7.83 -6.74
CA TRP A 44 7.01 -6.78 -6.47
C TRP A 44 5.98 -7.29 -5.49
N HIS A 45 5.27 -6.37 -4.89
CA HIS A 45 4.31 -6.71 -3.86
C HIS A 45 2.94 -6.19 -4.23
N GLN A 46 1.95 -7.04 -4.00
CA GLN A 46 0.56 -6.66 -4.07
C GLN A 46 0.09 -6.35 -2.66
N ILE A 47 -0.40 -5.15 -2.45
CA ILE A 47 -0.78 -4.69 -1.13
C ILE A 47 -2.24 -4.33 -1.17
N ASP A 48 -3.06 -5.13 -0.50
CA ASP A 48 -4.49 -4.88 -0.43
C ASP A 48 -4.72 -3.87 0.70
N VAL A 49 -5.41 -2.80 0.38
CA VAL A 49 -5.61 -1.67 1.30
C VAL A 49 -7.09 -1.36 1.42
N ALA A 50 -7.53 -1.20 2.65
CA ALA A 50 -8.85 -0.62 2.93
C ALA A 50 -8.63 0.87 3.18
N TRP A 51 -8.99 1.67 2.18
CA TRP A 51 -8.78 3.11 2.24
C TRP A 51 -9.84 3.76 3.13
N ASP A 52 -9.44 4.79 3.84
CA ASP A 52 -10.35 5.46 4.78
C ASP A 52 -11.56 6.08 4.10
N ASN A 53 -11.45 6.36 2.79
CA ASN A 53 -12.59 6.89 2.03
C ASN A 53 -13.59 5.81 1.61
N GLY A 54 -13.41 4.57 2.06
CA GLY A 54 -14.32 3.47 1.75
C GLY A 54 -13.96 2.66 0.53
N ARG A 55 -12.97 3.05 -0.23
CA ARG A 55 -12.53 2.26 -1.38
C ARG A 55 -11.64 1.11 -0.95
N ALA A 56 -11.67 0.05 -1.74
CA ALA A 56 -10.78 -1.09 -1.58
C ALA A 56 -10.03 -1.26 -2.89
N LEU A 57 -8.82 -0.74 -2.95
CA LEU A 57 -8.00 -0.78 -4.14
C LEU A 57 -6.59 -1.16 -3.75
N MET A 58 -6.05 -2.18 -4.41
CA MET A 58 -4.72 -2.67 -4.12
C MET A 58 -3.65 -1.75 -4.70
N LEU A 59 -2.49 -1.78 -4.08
CA LEU A 59 -1.28 -1.18 -4.63
C LEU A 59 -0.42 -2.28 -5.23
N VAL A 60 0.30 -1.93 -6.29
CA VAL A 60 1.33 -2.78 -6.87
C VAL A 60 2.64 -2.01 -6.72
N SER A 61 3.52 -2.46 -5.88
CA SER A 61 4.73 -1.73 -5.56
C SER A 61 5.98 -2.54 -5.92
N PRO A 62 6.86 -2.03 -6.77
CA PRO A 62 6.66 -0.84 -7.58
C PRO A 62 5.66 -1.06 -8.71
N PRO A 63 5.12 -0.05 -9.39
CA PRO A 63 5.54 1.35 -9.37
C PRO A 63 4.79 2.25 -8.38
N ASP A 64 3.73 1.74 -7.75
CA ASP A 64 2.97 2.59 -6.83
C ASP A 64 3.83 2.91 -5.61
N ALA A 65 3.76 4.16 -5.16
CA ALA A 65 4.57 4.65 -4.06
C ALA A 65 3.70 5.02 -2.88
N PHE A 66 4.14 4.64 -1.70
CA PHE A 66 3.43 4.91 -0.46
C PHE A 66 4.43 5.02 0.68
N GLU A 67 3.94 5.48 1.83
CA GLU A 67 4.75 5.50 3.04
C GLU A 67 3.97 4.91 4.21
N ILE A 68 4.67 4.26 5.11
CA ILE A 68 4.07 3.69 6.30
C ILE A 68 4.00 4.79 7.36
N VAL A 69 2.80 5.07 7.85
CA VAL A 69 2.59 6.17 8.78
C VAL A 69 2.11 5.73 10.16
N GLY A 70 1.83 4.44 10.34
CA GLY A 70 1.42 3.93 11.63
C GLY A 70 1.55 2.42 11.72
N ALA A 71 1.65 1.92 12.94
CA ALA A 71 1.79 0.50 13.20
C ALA A 71 0.42 -0.16 13.40
N PRO A 72 0.37 -1.49 13.32
CA PRO A 72 -0.85 -2.21 13.66
C PRO A 72 -1.28 -1.89 15.09
N ASP A 73 -2.55 -2.11 15.37
CA ASP A 73 -3.19 -1.96 16.67
C ASP A 73 -3.17 -0.55 17.26
N GLY A 74 -2.75 0.41 16.47
CA GLY A 74 -2.80 1.79 16.89
C GLY A 74 -1.99 2.12 18.12
N THR A 75 -1.14 1.27 18.53
CA THR A 75 -0.27 1.55 19.67
C THR A 75 0.87 2.39 19.19
N ALA A 76 0.81 3.56 19.49
CA ALA A 76 1.87 4.46 19.09
C ALA A 76 3.00 4.38 20.06
#